data_a2683d94494467c961fd16a5ac9d715c
#
_entry.id   a2683d94494467c961fd16a5ac9d715c
#
_cell.length_a   1.000
_cell.length_b   1.000
_cell.length_c   1.000
_cell.angle_alpha   90.00
_cell.angle_beta   90.00
_cell.angle_gamma   90.00
#
_symmetry.space_group_name_H-M   'P 1'
#
loop_
_entity.id
_entity.type
_entity.pdbx_description
1 polymer ?
#
loop_
_entity_poly.entity_id
_entity_poly.type
_entity_poly.pdbx_seq_one_letter_code
_entity_poly.pdbx_strand_id
1 'polypeptide(L)' 'EDGFVGVDMAAKEEIGKEGIAFTDLRPAGKVMIGNEIYDAVSNTGAFIEKECIVRVIKYQAGQVYVVKK' A
#
# COMPACT_ATOMS: atom_id res chain seq x y z
N GLU A 1 -25.03 -4.23 3.45
CA GLU A 1 -24.45 -4.44 3.75
C GLU A 1 -23.30 -4.58 3.31
N ASP A 2 -22.95 -4.39 2.73
CA ASP A 2 -21.93 -4.87 2.13
C ASP A 2 -20.94 -3.95 1.64
N GLY A 3 -21.21 -2.78 1.30
CA GLY A 3 -20.34 -1.91 0.57
C GLY A 3 -19.08 -1.58 1.32
N PHE A 4 -19.19 -1.13 2.54
CA PHE A 4 -18.00 -0.72 3.23
C PHE A 4 -17.15 -1.91 3.62
N VAL A 5 -17.77 -3.01 3.82
CA VAL A 5 -17.02 -4.21 4.07
C VAL A 5 -16.19 -4.57 2.86
N GLY A 6 -16.74 -4.35 1.68
CA GLY A 6 -16.04 -4.65 0.47
C GLY A 6 -14.78 -3.84 0.31
N VAL A 7 -14.80 -2.59 0.75
CA VAL A 7 -13.61 -1.76 0.64
C VAL A 7 -12.47 -2.33 1.47
N ASP A 8 -12.76 -2.72 2.70
CA ASP A 8 -11.71 -3.29 3.55
C ASP A 8 -11.22 -4.60 2.99
N MET A 9 -12.11 -5.40 2.44
CA MET A 9 -11.70 -6.68 1.90
C MET A 9 -10.83 -6.49 0.67
N ALA A 10 -11.12 -5.48 -0.14
CA ALA A 10 -10.31 -5.24 -1.31
C ALA A 10 -8.87 -4.91 -0.91
N ALA A 11 -8.71 -4.09 0.12
CA ALA A 11 -7.37 -3.74 0.56
C ALA A 11 -6.64 -4.96 1.10
N LYS A 12 -7.34 -5.82 1.83
CA LYS A 12 -6.70 -7.02 2.35
C LYS A 12 -6.26 -7.97 1.25
N GLU A 13 -6.99 -7.97 0.15
CA GLU A 13 -6.63 -8.85 -0.94
C GLU A 13 -5.36 -8.40 -1.63
N GLU A 14 -4.92 -7.17 -1.39
CA GLU A 14 -3.69 -6.71 -1.98
C GLU A 14 -2.46 -7.17 -1.22
N ILE A 15 -2.63 -7.77 -0.03
CA ILE A 15 -1.49 -8.26 0.72
C ILE A 15 -0.77 -9.33 -0.09
N GLY A 16 0.54 -9.16 -0.21
CA GLY A 16 1.37 -10.06 -0.99
C GLY A 16 1.57 -9.60 -2.43
N LYS A 17 0.81 -8.62 -2.87
CA LYS A 17 0.95 -8.11 -4.22
C LYS A 17 2.03 -7.05 -4.28
N GLU A 18 2.49 -6.80 -5.49
CA GLU A 18 3.48 -5.75 -5.71
C GLU A 18 2.82 -4.55 -6.33
N GLY A 19 3.36 -3.39 -6.03
CA GLY A 19 2.88 -2.16 -6.60
C GLY A 19 4.03 -1.21 -6.80
N ILE A 20 3.70 0.04 -7.10
CA ILE A 20 4.70 1.06 -7.36
C ILE A 20 4.40 2.24 -6.45
N ALA A 21 5.44 2.79 -5.85
CA ALA A 21 5.28 3.98 -5.03
C ALA A 21 4.83 5.12 -5.93
N PHE A 22 3.63 5.61 -5.69
CA PHE A 22 3.07 6.68 -6.49
C PHE A 22 3.66 8.02 -6.07
N THR A 23 4.02 8.12 -4.79
CA THR A 23 4.73 9.27 -4.26
C THR A 23 5.88 8.73 -3.42
N ASP A 24 6.79 9.61 -2.98
CA ASP A 24 7.78 9.21 -2.00
C ASP A 24 7.07 8.76 -0.73
N LEU A 25 7.63 7.76 -0.07
CA LEU A 25 7.12 7.31 1.23
C LEU A 25 8.11 7.73 2.31
N ARG A 26 7.69 8.66 3.21
CA ARG A 26 8.59 9.26 4.22
C ARG A 26 7.98 9.26 5.61
N PRO A 27 7.63 8.16 6.17
CA PRO A 27 7.39 6.84 5.61
C PRO A 27 6.01 6.72 5.00
N ALA A 28 5.16 7.70 5.12
CA ALA A 28 3.80 7.62 4.59
C ALA A 28 3.71 8.27 3.22
N GLY A 29 2.83 7.75 2.39
CA GLY A 29 2.60 8.28 1.06
C GLY A 29 1.54 7.46 0.38
N LYS A 30 1.68 7.29 -0.94
CA LYS A 30 0.69 6.54 -1.70
C LYS A 30 1.39 5.56 -2.62
N VAL A 31 0.74 4.42 -2.83
CA VAL A 31 1.24 3.43 -3.78
C VAL A 31 0.11 3.09 -4.74
N MET A 32 0.49 2.68 -5.93
CA MET A 32 -0.44 2.22 -6.95
C MET A 32 -0.30 0.71 -7.06
N ILE A 33 -1.41 0.00 -6.91
CA ILE A 33 -1.44 -1.44 -7.04
C ILE A 33 -2.52 -1.73 -8.07
N GLY A 34 -2.11 -2.29 -9.19
CA GLY A 34 -3.03 -2.44 -10.31
C GLY A 34 -3.46 -1.06 -10.77
N ASN A 35 -4.76 -0.79 -10.75
CA ASN A 35 -5.29 0.50 -11.15
C ASN A 35 -5.77 1.32 -9.96
N GLU A 36 -5.40 0.93 -8.75
CA GLU A 36 -5.91 1.57 -7.54
C GLU A 36 -4.79 2.24 -6.78
N ILE A 37 -5.10 3.39 -6.18
CA ILE A 37 -4.14 4.11 -5.36
C ILE A 37 -4.55 3.90 -3.90
N TYR A 38 -3.58 3.52 -3.07
CA TYR A 38 -3.82 3.28 -1.65
C TYR A 38 -2.91 4.16 -0.81
N ASP A 39 -3.42 4.56 0.35
CA ASP A 39 -2.53 5.17 1.34
C ASP A 39 -1.58 4.08 1.84
N ALA A 40 -0.32 4.40 1.93
CA ALA A 40 0.71 3.42 2.24
C ALA A 40 1.72 3.97 3.22
N VAL A 41 2.33 3.05 3.94
CA VAL A 41 3.39 3.39 4.90
C VAL A 41 4.51 2.39 4.69
N SER A 42 5.75 2.88 4.70
CA SER A 42 6.90 2.01 4.67
C SER A 42 6.96 1.25 5.98
N ASN A 43 6.88 -0.08 5.93
CA ASN A 43 6.78 -0.87 7.13
C ASN A 43 8.00 -0.74 8.04
N THR A 44 9.17 -0.55 7.47
CA THR A 44 10.39 -0.42 8.26
C THR A 44 10.69 1.01 8.63
N GLY A 45 9.90 1.97 8.14
CA GLY A 45 10.17 3.37 8.34
C GLY A 45 11.21 3.92 7.39
N ALA A 46 11.74 3.11 6.50
CA ALA A 46 12.75 3.57 5.57
C ALA A 46 12.13 4.44 4.49
N PHE A 47 12.93 5.33 3.95
CA PHE A 47 12.49 6.17 2.84
C PHE A 47 12.39 5.31 1.58
N ILE A 48 11.29 5.44 0.86
CA ILE A 48 11.11 4.74 -0.42
C ILE A 48 10.79 5.81 -1.45
N GLU A 49 11.59 5.86 -2.49
CA GLU A 49 11.41 6.86 -3.51
C GLU A 49 10.24 6.55 -4.42
N LYS A 50 9.67 7.59 -4.95
CA LYS A 50 8.63 7.50 -5.97
C LYS A 50 9.07 6.56 -7.09
N GLU A 51 8.13 5.76 -7.55
CA GLU A 51 8.33 4.82 -8.66
C GLU A 51 9.14 3.57 -8.33
N CYS A 52 9.54 3.40 -7.07
CA CYS A 52 10.14 2.14 -6.67
C CYS A 52 9.07 1.07 -6.57
N ILE A 53 9.46 -0.15 -6.86
CA ILE A 53 8.56 -1.29 -6.72
C ILE A 53 8.51 -1.68 -5.25
N VAL A 54 7.31 -1.91 -4.74
CA VAL A 54 7.10 -2.24 -3.35
C VAL A 54 6.19 -3.46 -3.27
N ARG A 55 6.23 -4.13 -2.12
CA ARG A 55 5.35 -5.27 -1.86
C ARG A 55 4.51 -4.95 -0.64
N VAL A 56 3.22 -5.24 -0.74
CA VAL A 56 2.30 -5.04 0.37
C VAL A 56 2.42 -6.21 1.32
N ILE A 57 2.69 -5.93 2.59
CA ILE A 57 2.87 -6.99 3.57
C ILE A 57 1.79 -7.01 4.63
N LYS A 58 1.05 -5.93 4.80
CA LYS A 58 -0.10 -5.96 5.69
C LYS A 58 -0.98 -4.76 5.43
N TYR A 59 -2.19 -4.83 5.95
CA TYR A 59 -3.16 -3.75 5.87
C TYR A 59 -3.64 -3.45 7.29
N GLN A 60 -3.67 -2.20 7.67
CA GLN A 60 -4.09 -1.82 8.99
C GLN A 60 -4.54 -0.38 8.98
N ALA A 61 -5.70 -0.14 9.62
CA ALA A 61 -6.18 1.23 9.83
C ALA A 61 -6.32 2.03 8.53
N GLY A 62 -6.76 1.37 7.47
CA GLY A 62 -6.98 2.07 6.21
C GLY A 62 -5.74 2.31 5.38
N GLN A 63 -4.61 1.77 5.79
CA GLN A 63 -3.35 1.94 5.08
C GLN A 63 -2.74 0.59 4.77
N VAL A 64 -2.03 0.50 3.65
CA VAL A 64 -1.25 -0.69 3.36
C VAL A 64 0.18 -0.44 3.82
N TYR A 65 0.79 -1.46 4.38
CA TYR A 65 2.18 -1.37 4.80
C TYR A 65 3.01 -2.11 3.79
N VAL A 66 4.03 -1.45 3.28
CA VAL A 66 4.82 -1.98 2.17
C VAL A 66 6.29 -1.98 2.52
N VAL A 67 7.04 -2.81 1.79
CA VAL A 67 8.49 -2.81 1.86
C VAL A 67 9.01 -2.64 0.46
N LYS A 68 10.19 -2.06 0.32
CA LYS A 68 10.82 -1.90 -0.96
C LYS A 68 11.26 -3.27 -1.45
N LYS A 69 10.96 -3.55 -2.67
CA LYS A 69 11.33 -4.82 -3.25
C LYS A 69 12.76 -4.85 -3.75
#